data_c72eac7ac66bff4f4a9e2fe22c5114f2
#
_entry.id   c72eac7ac66bff4f4a9e2fe22c5114f2
#
_cell.length_a   1.000
_cell.length_b   1.000
_cell.length_c   1.000
_cell.angle_alpha   90.00
_cell.angle_beta   90.00
_cell.angle_gamma   90.00
#
_symmetry.space_group_name_H-M   'P 1'
#
loop_
_entity.id
_entity.type
_entity.pdbx_description
1 polymer ?
#
loop_
_entity_poly.entity_id
_entity_poly.type
_entity_poly.pdbx_seq_one_letter_code
_entity_poly.pdbx_strand_id
1 'polypeptide(L)'
;MAILFLDVDGTLINYKAQIPSSAKEAVIAARKNGHFVFLCTGCSKQEILERHFDFELDGFIGGNGNYIEVQGTEIFHKPLTYVQCKHFTDWCISRSLAYRFECNSGIYISDDYMEKSVQARMKYAFGNNKSAVNAPTNPAFRKMTSKYRDDVNKTAFVLNSYQDYLDAVKEFKDMVVGTWGGKGQLALYGDTSPEGISKEFAINKLLDYLHIDKKESICFGDSSSDLPCLMPVI
;
A
#
# COMPACT_ATOMS: atom_id res chain seq x y z
N MET A 1 5.42 26.73 -9.56
CA MET A 1 5.62 25.82 -8.40
C MET A 1 4.90 24.54 -8.76
N ALA A 2 5.48 23.37 -8.55
CA ALA A 2 4.82 22.10 -8.85
C ALA A 2 4.74 21.25 -7.59
N ILE A 3 3.81 20.29 -7.56
CA ILE A 3 3.72 19.25 -6.55
C ILE A 3 4.03 17.90 -7.18
N LEU A 4 4.96 17.16 -6.59
CA LEU A 4 5.44 15.87 -7.09
C LEU A 4 4.88 14.76 -6.20
N PHE A 5 4.28 13.75 -6.82
CA PHE A 5 3.81 12.53 -6.15
C PHE A 5 4.67 11.36 -6.59
N LEU A 6 5.36 10.73 -5.65
CA LEU A 6 6.28 9.64 -5.91
C LEU A 6 5.72 8.36 -5.33
N ASP A 7 5.46 7.36 -6.17
CA ASP A 7 5.30 6.00 -5.66
C ASP A 7 6.62 5.52 -5.07
N VAL A 8 6.55 4.53 -4.18
CA VAL A 8 7.70 4.09 -3.40
C VAL A 8 8.35 2.86 -4.01
N ASP A 9 7.62 1.74 -4.05
CA ASP A 9 8.17 0.43 -4.41
C ASP A 9 8.22 0.25 -5.93
N GLY A 10 9.41 0.23 -6.52
CA GLY A 10 9.62 0.16 -7.97
C GLY A 10 9.83 1.53 -8.62
N THR A 11 9.53 2.63 -7.93
CA THR A 11 9.71 4.01 -8.40
C THR A 11 10.83 4.73 -7.65
N LEU A 12 10.58 5.16 -6.40
CA LEU A 12 11.59 5.82 -5.58
C LEU A 12 12.62 4.82 -5.03
N ILE A 13 12.16 3.62 -4.68
CA ILE A 13 12.97 2.51 -4.17
C ILE A 13 13.04 1.43 -5.25
N ASN A 14 14.24 1.05 -5.64
CA ASN A 14 14.45 -0.02 -6.62
C ASN A 14 14.11 -1.42 -6.04
N TYR A 15 14.06 -2.43 -6.91
CA TYR A 15 13.77 -3.81 -6.52
C TYR A 15 14.82 -4.49 -5.61
N LYS A 16 15.91 -3.78 -5.28
CA LYS A 16 16.89 -4.19 -4.27
C LYS A 16 16.66 -3.50 -2.92
N ALA A 17 15.50 -2.87 -2.73
CA ALA A 17 15.13 -2.08 -1.56
C ALA A 17 16.11 -0.92 -1.25
N GLN A 18 16.67 -0.30 -2.30
CA GLN A 18 17.62 0.81 -2.19
C GLN A 18 17.07 2.06 -2.89
N ILE A 19 17.30 3.22 -2.32
CA ILE A 19 17.06 4.51 -2.97
C ILE A 19 18.33 4.88 -3.75
N PRO A 20 18.27 5.01 -5.10
CA PRO A 20 19.42 5.49 -5.87
C PRO A 20 19.83 6.90 -5.43
N SER A 21 21.14 7.18 -5.39
CA SER A 21 21.64 8.54 -5.05
C SER A 21 21.06 9.62 -5.95
N SER A 22 20.90 9.32 -7.24
CA SER A 22 20.28 10.24 -8.20
C SER A 22 18.83 10.57 -7.86
N ALA A 23 18.03 9.61 -7.36
CA ALA A 23 16.65 9.85 -6.95
C ALA A 23 16.61 10.75 -5.70
N LYS A 24 17.47 10.47 -4.71
CA LYS A 24 17.63 11.32 -3.53
C LYS A 24 18.01 12.75 -3.90
N GLU A 25 19.04 12.91 -4.73
CA GLU A 25 19.51 14.22 -5.20
C GLU A 25 18.40 14.99 -5.94
N ALA A 26 17.59 14.29 -6.76
CA ALA A 26 16.48 14.89 -7.48
C ALA A 26 15.38 15.40 -6.52
N VAL A 27 15.04 14.62 -5.47
CA VAL A 27 14.05 15.03 -4.45
C VAL A 27 14.56 16.27 -3.70
N ILE A 28 15.82 16.28 -3.26
CA ILE A 28 16.44 17.42 -2.57
C ILE A 28 16.45 18.66 -3.47
N ALA A 29 16.82 18.50 -4.76
CA ALA A 29 16.85 19.60 -5.71
C ALA A 29 15.44 20.15 -6.00
N ALA A 30 14.44 19.29 -6.15
CA ALA A 30 13.06 19.71 -6.35
C ALA A 30 12.56 20.56 -5.18
N ARG A 31 12.76 20.12 -3.95
CA ARG A 31 12.36 20.89 -2.76
C ARG A 31 13.13 22.22 -2.64
N LYS A 32 14.44 22.22 -2.91
CA LYS A 32 15.26 23.43 -2.93
C LYS A 32 14.77 24.47 -3.95
N ASN A 33 14.18 24.00 -5.06
CA ASN A 33 13.59 24.86 -6.10
C ASN A 33 12.14 25.28 -5.78
N GLY A 34 11.64 25.01 -4.56
CA GLY A 34 10.30 25.41 -4.11
C GLY A 34 9.18 24.52 -4.60
N HIS A 35 9.46 23.29 -5.03
CA HIS A 35 8.45 22.29 -5.32
C HIS A 35 8.08 21.48 -4.07
N PHE A 36 6.83 21.08 -3.94
CA PHE A 36 6.41 20.12 -2.93
C PHE A 36 6.68 18.69 -3.39
N VAL A 37 7.08 17.82 -2.46
CA VAL A 37 7.33 16.40 -2.75
C VAL A 37 6.63 15.52 -1.72
N PHE A 38 5.69 14.71 -2.21
CA PHE A 38 4.91 13.75 -1.43
C PHE A 38 5.15 12.33 -1.89
N LEU A 39 5.17 11.37 -0.95
CA LEU A 39 5.01 9.97 -1.32
C LEU A 39 3.54 9.68 -1.64
N CYS A 40 3.29 8.74 -2.57
CA CYS A 40 1.96 8.27 -2.89
C CYS A 40 2.00 6.74 -3.08
N THR A 41 1.75 5.99 -2.01
CA THR A 41 2.07 4.56 -1.94
C THR A 41 0.96 3.69 -1.40
N GLY A 42 1.04 2.38 -1.71
CA GLY A 42 0.21 1.35 -1.07
C GLY A 42 0.65 1.00 0.35
N CYS A 43 1.84 1.43 0.80
CA CYS A 43 2.33 1.16 2.14
C CYS A 43 1.52 1.89 3.22
N SER A 44 1.37 1.25 4.37
CA SER A 44 0.82 1.89 5.57
C SER A 44 1.77 2.94 6.14
N LYS A 45 1.25 3.84 7.00
CA LYS A 45 2.08 4.84 7.69
C LYS A 45 3.30 4.20 8.37
N GLN A 46 3.11 3.11 9.13
CA GLN A 46 4.22 2.47 9.84
C GLN A 46 5.28 1.92 8.89
N GLU A 47 4.88 1.35 7.74
CA GLU A 47 5.85 0.89 6.74
C GLU A 47 6.68 2.03 6.17
N ILE A 48 6.07 3.19 5.96
CA ILE A 48 6.79 4.38 5.49
C ILE A 48 7.80 4.85 6.54
N LEU A 49 7.40 4.92 7.82
CA LEU A 49 8.27 5.34 8.91
C LEU A 49 9.46 4.40 9.11
N GLU A 50 9.27 3.08 8.97
CA GLU A 50 10.34 2.09 9.08
C GLU A 50 11.36 2.13 7.93
N ARG A 51 11.07 2.85 6.84
CA ARG A 51 12.00 2.99 5.71
C ARG A 51 13.09 4.04 5.96
N HIS A 52 12.92 4.90 6.98
CA HIS A 52 13.92 5.88 7.41
C HIS A 52 14.53 6.69 6.25
N PHE A 53 13.71 7.43 5.51
CA PHE A 53 14.19 8.32 4.46
C PHE A 53 15.15 9.35 5.06
N ASP A 54 16.37 9.45 4.53
CA ASP A 54 17.43 10.38 4.98
C ASP A 54 17.36 11.74 4.26
N PHE A 55 16.18 12.09 3.76
CA PHE A 55 15.85 13.39 3.17
C PHE A 55 14.42 13.77 3.56
N GLU A 56 14.14 15.06 3.50
CA GLU A 56 12.84 15.59 3.88
C GLU A 56 11.80 15.44 2.76
N LEU A 57 10.56 15.20 3.17
CA LEU A 57 9.37 15.17 2.35
C LEU A 57 8.32 16.12 2.94
N ASP A 58 7.39 16.60 2.13
CA ASP A 58 6.32 17.50 2.60
C ASP A 58 5.15 16.71 3.20
N GLY A 59 5.13 15.40 3.02
CA GLY A 59 4.15 14.47 3.57
C GLY A 59 4.01 13.22 2.71
N PHE A 60 2.91 12.51 2.93
CA PHE A 60 2.64 11.29 2.16
C PHE A 60 1.17 10.93 2.10
N ILE A 61 0.82 10.21 1.05
CA ILE A 61 -0.42 9.47 0.86
C ILE A 61 -0.08 7.99 1.05
N GLY A 62 -0.67 7.35 2.06
CA GLY A 62 -0.47 5.94 2.39
C GLY A 62 -1.70 5.08 2.16
N GLY A 63 -1.54 3.74 2.21
CA GLY A 63 -2.63 2.78 2.12
C GLY A 63 -3.45 2.86 0.83
N ASN A 64 -2.81 3.19 -0.31
CA ASN A 64 -3.49 3.45 -1.59
C ASN A 64 -4.52 4.61 -1.54
N GLY A 65 -4.30 5.61 -0.66
CA GLY A 65 -5.16 6.76 -0.54
C GLY A 65 -6.02 6.81 0.73
N ASN A 66 -5.94 5.80 1.58
CA ASN A 66 -6.68 5.75 2.84
C ASN A 66 -6.22 6.78 3.87
N TYR A 67 -4.99 7.22 3.78
CA TYR A 67 -4.34 8.09 4.74
C TYR A 67 -3.57 9.21 4.04
N ILE A 68 -3.73 10.44 4.49
CA ILE A 68 -3.01 11.61 3.96
C ILE A 68 -2.43 12.39 5.13
N GLU A 69 -1.13 12.65 5.08
CA GLU A 69 -0.41 13.46 6.07
C GLU A 69 0.39 14.56 5.39
N VAL A 70 0.32 15.77 5.93
CA VAL A 70 1.09 16.95 5.50
C VAL A 70 1.89 17.46 6.69
N GLN A 71 3.22 17.47 6.57
CA GLN A 71 4.13 17.96 7.63
C GLN A 71 3.79 17.42 9.03
N GLY A 72 3.51 16.13 9.12
CA GLY A 72 3.17 15.45 10.38
C GLY A 72 1.73 15.62 10.85
N THR A 73 0.90 16.38 10.12
CA THR A 73 -0.52 16.56 10.42
C THR A 73 -1.38 15.65 9.56
N GLU A 74 -2.18 14.79 10.19
CA GLU A 74 -3.20 14.00 9.51
C GLU A 74 -4.29 14.91 8.96
N ILE A 75 -4.55 14.86 7.64
CA ILE A 75 -5.62 15.64 7.00
C ILE A 75 -6.75 14.75 6.46
N PHE A 76 -6.50 13.46 6.34
CA PHE A 76 -7.52 12.50 5.93
C PHE A 76 -7.17 11.09 6.40
N HIS A 77 -8.16 10.38 6.93
CA HIS A 77 -8.08 8.96 7.24
C HIS A 77 -9.45 8.30 7.05
N LYS A 78 -9.50 7.25 6.25
CA LYS A 78 -10.71 6.43 6.04
C LYS A 78 -10.35 4.95 6.15
N PRO A 79 -10.35 4.37 7.37
CA PRO A 79 -10.16 2.94 7.56
C PRO A 79 -11.41 2.16 7.16
N LEU A 80 -11.26 0.83 7.07
CA LEU A 80 -12.38 -0.10 7.07
C LEU A 80 -13.19 0.06 8.35
N THR A 81 -14.50 -0.07 8.25
CA THR A 81 -15.35 -0.10 9.43
C THR A 81 -15.11 -1.37 10.25
N TYR A 82 -15.42 -1.32 11.54
CA TYR A 82 -15.36 -2.50 12.40
C TYR A 82 -16.17 -3.69 11.82
N VAL A 83 -17.33 -3.43 11.22
CA VAL A 83 -18.18 -4.46 10.61
C VAL A 83 -17.49 -5.11 9.42
N GLN A 84 -16.87 -4.32 8.54
CA GLN A 84 -16.09 -4.82 7.40
C GLN A 84 -14.88 -5.63 7.86
N CYS A 85 -14.13 -5.12 8.83
CA CYS A 85 -12.98 -5.82 9.40
C CYS A 85 -13.39 -7.15 10.05
N LYS A 86 -14.50 -7.17 10.80
CA LYS A 86 -15.05 -8.39 11.39
C LYS A 86 -15.48 -9.40 10.32
N HIS A 87 -16.23 -8.95 9.30
CA HIS A 87 -16.68 -9.80 8.19
C HIS A 87 -15.47 -10.42 7.46
N PHE A 88 -14.48 -9.62 7.11
CA PHE A 88 -13.24 -10.10 6.49
C PHE A 88 -12.53 -11.15 7.36
N THR A 89 -12.39 -10.88 8.66
CA THR A 89 -11.71 -11.77 9.59
C THR A 89 -12.42 -13.13 9.71
N ASP A 90 -13.73 -13.11 9.90
CA ASP A 90 -14.55 -14.33 10.03
C ASP A 90 -14.51 -15.15 8.73
N TRP A 91 -14.55 -14.49 7.58
CA TRP A 91 -14.42 -15.13 6.28
C TRP A 91 -13.05 -15.80 6.10
N CYS A 92 -11.94 -15.12 6.43
CA CYS A 92 -10.59 -15.70 6.38
C CYS A 92 -10.46 -16.91 7.31
N ILE A 93 -10.96 -16.81 8.54
CA ILE A 93 -10.92 -17.90 9.53
C ILE A 93 -11.70 -19.13 9.02
N SER A 94 -12.92 -18.91 8.48
CA SER A 94 -13.77 -19.99 7.97
C SER A 94 -13.14 -20.78 6.82
N ARG A 95 -12.24 -20.13 6.06
CA ARG A 95 -11.50 -20.70 4.93
C ARG A 95 -10.07 -21.12 5.26
N SER A 96 -9.67 -20.99 6.51
CA SER A 96 -8.28 -21.26 6.95
C SER A 96 -7.26 -20.45 6.14
N LEU A 97 -7.58 -19.20 5.77
CA LEU A 97 -6.67 -18.28 5.10
C LEU A 97 -5.87 -17.49 6.12
N ALA A 98 -4.56 -17.43 5.94
CA ALA A 98 -3.72 -16.53 6.71
C ALA A 98 -3.91 -15.09 6.23
N TYR A 99 -3.98 -14.14 7.14
CA TYR A 99 -4.30 -12.76 6.82
C TYR A 99 -3.53 -11.75 7.67
N ARG A 100 -3.56 -10.50 7.24
CA ARG A 100 -2.97 -9.38 7.95
C ARG A 100 -3.85 -8.13 7.84
N PHE A 101 -3.66 -7.23 8.80
CA PHE A 101 -4.21 -5.88 8.80
C PHE A 101 -3.09 -4.87 8.62
N GLU A 102 -3.27 -3.94 7.72
CA GLU A 102 -2.36 -2.82 7.49
C GLU A 102 -2.96 -1.57 8.13
N CYS A 103 -2.42 -1.19 9.29
CA CYS A 103 -2.87 -0.05 10.09
C CYS A 103 -1.80 1.03 10.14
N ASN A 104 -2.14 2.24 10.57
CA ASN A 104 -1.16 3.31 10.79
C ASN A 104 -0.15 2.97 11.90
N SER A 105 -0.52 2.09 12.84
CA SER A 105 0.30 1.64 13.97
C SER A 105 1.16 0.41 13.70
N GLY A 106 1.04 -0.21 12.53
CA GLY A 106 1.78 -1.41 12.13
C GLY A 106 0.99 -2.37 11.26
N ILE A 107 1.62 -3.48 10.90
CA ILE A 107 1.00 -4.58 10.16
C ILE A 107 0.77 -5.73 11.13
N TYR A 108 -0.48 -6.01 11.44
CA TYR A 108 -0.88 -7.06 12.38
C TYR A 108 -1.18 -8.34 11.62
N ILE A 109 -0.43 -9.41 11.90
CA ILE A 109 -0.48 -10.68 11.18
C ILE A 109 -1.16 -11.78 12.01
N SER A 110 -1.93 -12.66 11.35
CA SER A 110 -2.42 -13.91 11.95
C SER A 110 -1.26 -14.84 12.29
N ASP A 111 -1.47 -15.76 13.24
CA ASP A 111 -0.39 -16.61 13.78
C ASP A 111 0.32 -17.43 12.68
N ASP A 112 -0.42 -17.85 11.66
CA ASP A 112 0.08 -18.68 10.54
C ASP A 112 0.53 -17.86 9.31
N TYR A 113 0.42 -16.51 9.36
CA TYR A 113 0.70 -15.66 8.19
C TYR A 113 2.13 -15.80 7.67
N MET A 114 3.11 -15.80 8.55
CA MET A 114 4.52 -15.87 8.14
C MET A 114 4.83 -17.19 7.43
N GLU A 115 4.36 -18.31 7.99
CA GLU A 115 4.57 -19.63 7.38
C GLU A 115 3.93 -19.74 6.00
N LYS A 116 2.63 -19.41 5.91
CA LYS A 116 1.88 -19.48 4.64
C LYS A 116 2.40 -18.50 3.59
N SER A 117 2.80 -17.30 4.00
CA SER A 117 3.41 -16.32 3.10
C SER A 117 4.74 -16.81 2.51
N VAL A 118 5.58 -17.48 3.32
CA VAL A 118 6.82 -18.11 2.83
C VAL A 118 6.49 -19.24 1.85
N GLN A 119 5.54 -20.11 2.19
CA GLN A 119 5.12 -21.22 1.31
C GLN A 119 4.58 -20.71 -0.03
N ALA A 120 3.76 -19.66 -0.04
CA ALA A 120 3.24 -19.04 -1.25
C ALA A 120 4.39 -18.51 -2.13
N ARG A 121 5.34 -17.75 -1.53
CA ARG A 121 6.51 -17.25 -2.26
C ARG A 121 7.40 -18.35 -2.80
N MET A 122 7.57 -19.46 -2.06
CA MET A 122 8.30 -20.63 -2.56
C MET A 122 7.65 -21.24 -3.80
N LYS A 123 6.33 -21.37 -3.84
CA LYS A 123 5.62 -21.85 -5.04
C LYS A 123 5.91 -20.96 -6.26
N TYR A 124 5.96 -19.63 -6.06
CA TYR A 124 6.28 -18.68 -7.12
C TYR A 124 7.76 -18.73 -7.55
N ALA A 125 8.68 -18.94 -6.59
CA ALA A 125 10.12 -19.00 -6.84
C ALA A 125 10.55 -20.26 -7.62
N PHE A 126 9.81 -21.34 -7.58
CA PHE A 126 10.06 -22.52 -8.42
C PHE A 126 9.99 -22.20 -9.92
N GLY A 127 9.38 -21.08 -10.28
CA GLY A 127 9.34 -20.60 -11.66
C GLY A 127 10.55 -19.78 -12.11
N ASN A 128 11.11 -18.84 -11.31
CA ASN A 128 12.14 -17.90 -11.80
C ASN A 128 12.92 -17.05 -10.76
N ASN A 129 12.66 -17.05 -9.45
CA ASN A 129 13.36 -16.11 -8.57
C ASN A 129 13.59 -16.59 -7.12
N LYS A 130 14.76 -17.21 -6.89
CA LYS A 130 15.18 -17.68 -5.55
C LYS A 130 15.34 -16.54 -4.51
N SER A 131 15.51 -15.30 -4.93
CA SER A 131 15.68 -14.15 -4.03
C SER A 131 14.40 -13.73 -3.29
N ALA A 132 13.22 -14.07 -3.82
CA ALA A 132 11.93 -13.77 -3.19
C ALA A 132 11.66 -14.59 -1.91
N VAL A 133 12.35 -15.71 -1.72
CA VAL A 133 12.15 -16.62 -0.57
C VAL A 133 12.77 -16.04 0.71
N ASN A 134 13.89 -15.34 0.59
CA ASN A 134 14.65 -14.79 1.71
C ASN A 134 14.40 -13.30 1.93
N ALA A 135 13.25 -12.77 1.51
CA ALA A 135 12.93 -11.37 1.80
C ALA A 135 12.95 -11.16 3.33
N PRO A 136 13.64 -10.11 3.80
CA PRO A 136 13.70 -9.80 5.21
C PRO A 136 12.27 -9.61 5.76
N THR A 137 12.10 -9.95 7.03
CA THR A 137 10.85 -9.69 7.75
C THR A 137 10.57 -8.19 7.74
N ASN A 138 9.38 -7.77 7.33
CA ASN A 138 9.01 -6.36 7.36
C ASN A 138 9.04 -5.86 8.82
N PRO A 139 9.85 -4.83 9.15
CA PRO A 139 9.96 -4.35 10.52
C PRO A 139 8.65 -3.76 11.07
N ALA A 140 7.69 -3.42 10.21
CA ALA A 140 6.36 -3.00 10.61
C ALA A 140 5.45 -4.15 11.11
N PHE A 141 5.86 -5.43 10.96
CA PHE A 141 5.06 -6.57 11.42
C PHE A 141 4.92 -6.59 12.94
N ARG A 142 3.71 -6.84 13.39
CA ARG A 142 3.29 -6.95 14.79
C ARG A 142 2.45 -8.21 14.97
N LYS A 143 2.54 -8.82 16.13
CA LYS A 143 1.62 -9.92 16.50
C LYS A 143 0.21 -9.35 16.64
N MET A 144 -0.77 -10.07 16.09
CA MET A 144 -2.17 -9.71 16.24
C MET A 144 -2.63 -9.90 17.69
N THR A 145 -3.07 -8.83 18.33
CA THR A 145 -3.59 -8.82 19.70
C THR A 145 -5.11 -8.80 19.76
N SER A 146 -5.76 -8.38 18.68
CA SER A 146 -7.21 -8.39 18.52
C SER A 146 -7.57 -8.85 17.11
N LYS A 147 -8.56 -9.73 17.00
CA LYS A 147 -9.07 -10.23 15.72
C LYS A 147 -9.96 -9.21 14.99
N TYR A 148 -10.51 -8.26 15.72
CA TYR A 148 -11.42 -7.24 15.19
C TYR A 148 -10.91 -5.86 15.55
N ARG A 149 -10.82 -5.00 14.54
CA ARG A 149 -10.26 -3.64 14.65
C ARG A 149 -11.11 -2.66 13.84
N ASP A 150 -10.95 -1.38 14.12
CA ASP A 150 -11.61 -0.25 13.44
C ASP A 150 -10.61 0.78 12.89
N ASP A 151 -9.30 0.46 12.92
CA ASP A 151 -8.21 1.29 12.44
C ASP A 151 -7.48 0.68 11.21
N VAL A 152 -8.12 -0.26 10.52
CA VAL A 152 -7.52 -1.01 9.41
C VAL A 152 -7.67 -0.25 8.10
N ASN A 153 -6.56 0.20 7.53
CA ASN A 153 -6.55 0.87 6.24
C ASN A 153 -6.83 -0.10 5.09
N LYS A 154 -6.18 -1.24 5.15
CA LYS A 154 -6.23 -2.27 4.14
C LYS A 154 -5.99 -3.64 4.79
N THR A 155 -6.56 -4.69 4.23
CA THR A 155 -6.24 -6.06 4.63
C THR A 155 -5.46 -6.76 3.53
N ALA A 156 -4.81 -7.87 3.86
CA ALA A 156 -4.33 -8.82 2.85
C ALA A 156 -4.43 -10.25 3.39
N PHE A 157 -4.60 -11.21 2.48
CA PHE A 157 -4.67 -12.62 2.81
C PHE A 157 -3.87 -13.46 1.80
N VAL A 158 -3.30 -14.56 2.29
CA VAL A 158 -2.52 -15.49 1.45
C VAL A 158 -3.49 -16.39 0.69
N LEU A 159 -3.38 -16.40 -0.63
CA LEU A 159 -4.19 -17.25 -1.49
C LEU A 159 -3.69 -18.70 -1.43
N ASN A 160 -4.58 -19.64 -1.09
CA ASN A 160 -4.33 -21.06 -1.32
C ASN A 160 -4.45 -21.39 -2.81
N SER A 161 -5.39 -20.71 -3.49
CA SER A 161 -5.61 -20.75 -4.93
C SER A 161 -6.22 -19.44 -5.43
N TYR A 162 -6.22 -19.21 -6.74
CA TYR A 162 -6.87 -18.05 -7.36
C TYR A 162 -8.39 -18.02 -7.10
N GLN A 163 -9.01 -19.17 -6.80
CA GLN A 163 -10.42 -19.25 -6.45
C GLN A 163 -10.76 -18.46 -5.18
N ASP A 164 -9.84 -18.37 -4.21
CA ASP A 164 -10.04 -17.57 -3.00
C ASP A 164 -10.22 -16.07 -3.34
N TYR A 165 -9.47 -15.56 -4.33
CA TYR A 165 -9.69 -14.21 -4.82
C TYR A 165 -11.06 -14.04 -5.50
N LEU A 166 -11.43 -14.96 -6.37
CA LEU A 166 -12.74 -14.90 -7.06
C LEU A 166 -13.91 -14.97 -6.07
N ASP A 167 -13.74 -15.72 -5.00
CA ASP A 167 -14.72 -15.81 -3.94
C ASP A 167 -14.76 -14.54 -3.08
N ALA A 168 -13.58 -13.94 -2.79
CA ALA A 168 -13.48 -12.66 -2.08
C ALA A 168 -14.20 -11.53 -2.84
N VAL A 169 -14.03 -11.48 -4.18
CA VAL A 169 -14.75 -10.49 -5.03
C VAL A 169 -16.28 -10.66 -4.94
N LYS A 170 -16.78 -11.87 -4.78
CA LYS A 170 -18.22 -12.12 -4.61
C LYS A 170 -18.71 -11.78 -3.21
N GLU A 171 -17.86 -12.01 -2.21
CA GLU A 171 -18.19 -11.83 -0.79
C GLU A 171 -18.19 -10.36 -0.38
N PHE A 172 -17.11 -9.64 -0.72
CA PHE A 172 -16.86 -8.27 -0.24
C PHE A 172 -17.33 -7.21 -1.24
N LYS A 173 -18.64 -7.10 -1.43
CA LYS A 173 -19.24 -6.17 -2.42
C LYS A 173 -19.19 -4.69 -1.98
N ASP A 174 -18.94 -4.44 -0.73
CA ASP A 174 -18.83 -3.12 -0.10
C ASP A 174 -17.36 -2.68 0.13
N MET A 175 -16.43 -3.43 -0.48
CA MET A 175 -15.01 -3.16 -0.44
C MET A 175 -14.39 -3.34 -1.83
N VAL A 176 -13.25 -2.70 -2.08
CA VAL A 176 -12.42 -3.00 -3.24
C VAL A 176 -11.60 -4.24 -2.95
N VAL A 177 -11.64 -5.23 -3.85
CA VAL A 177 -10.85 -6.46 -3.74
C VAL A 177 -9.82 -6.50 -4.85
N GLY A 178 -8.54 -6.64 -4.49
CA GLY A 178 -7.41 -6.71 -5.41
C GLY A 178 -6.56 -7.96 -5.22
N THR A 179 -5.51 -8.06 -6.06
CA THR A 179 -4.48 -9.09 -5.92
C THR A 179 -3.08 -8.51 -6.13
N TRP A 180 -2.08 -9.12 -5.52
CA TRP A 180 -0.68 -8.76 -5.71
C TRP A 180 0.27 -9.95 -5.49
N GLY A 181 1.59 -9.73 -5.73
CA GLY A 181 2.60 -10.78 -5.64
C GLY A 181 2.62 -11.74 -6.83
N GLY A 182 2.09 -11.30 -7.97
CA GLY A 182 2.00 -12.07 -9.22
C GLY A 182 0.86 -11.55 -10.08
N LYS A 183 0.73 -12.05 -11.31
CA LYS A 183 -0.32 -11.64 -12.25
C LYS A 183 -1.34 -12.76 -12.50
N GLY A 184 -2.63 -12.42 -12.52
CA GLY A 184 -3.72 -13.36 -12.78
C GLY A 184 -3.68 -14.53 -11.81
N GLN A 185 -3.79 -15.75 -12.31
CA GLN A 185 -3.80 -16.98 -11.52
C GLN A 185 -2.49 -17.24 -10.73
N LEU A 186 -1.42 -16.49 -11.02
CA LEU A 186 -0.16 -16.55 -10.29
C LEU A 186 -0.08 -15.59 -9.10
N ALA A 187 -1.13 -14.81 -8.84
CA ALA A 187 -1.19 -13.94 -7.67
C ALA A 187 -1.03 -14.76 -6.38
N LEU A 188 -0.26 -14.23 -5.44
CA LEU A 188 0.02 -14.89 -4.16
C LEU A 188 -0.89 -14.40 -3.04
N TYR A 189 -1.38 -13.17 -3.17
CA TYR A 189 -2.14 -12.48 -2.14
C TYR A 189 -3.39 -11.83 -2.73
N GLY A 190 -4.47 -11.89 -1.96
CA GLY A 190 -5.61 -11.00 -2.10
C GLY A 190 -5.52 -9.86 -1.11
N ASP A 191 -6.17 -8.74 -1.40
CA ASP A 191 -6.32 -7.62 -0.47
C ASP A 191 -7.71 -7.02 -0.54
N THR A 192 -8.10 -6.30 0.52
CA THR A 192 -9.32 -5.49 0.54
C THR A 192 -9.03 -4.10 1.09
N SER A 193 -9.76 -3.10 0.57
CA SER A 193 -9.70 -1.72 1.01
C SER A 193 -11.08 -1.06 0.92
N PRO A 194 -11.30 0.09 1.59
CA PRO A 194 -12.57 0.80 1.49
C PRO A 194 -12.92 1.22 0.07
N GLU A 195 -14.19 1.11 -0.29
CA GLU A 195 -14.70 1.58 -1.57
C GLU A 195 -14.57 3.11 -1.73
N GLY A 196 -14.32 3.54 -2.98
CA GLY A 196 -14.18 4.95 -3.35
C GLY A 196 -12.83 5.57 -2.94
N ILE A 197 -11.87 4.76 -2.48
CA ILE A 197 -10.51 5.19 -2.15
C ILE A 197 -9.55 4.72 -3.23
N SER A 198 -8.72 5.65 -3.70
CA SER A 198 -7.63 5.40 -4.65
C SER A 198 -6.53 6.43 -4.46
N LYS A 199 -5.35 6.18 -5.03
CA LYS A 199 -4.27 7.18 -5.08
C LYS A 199 -4.75 8.48 -5.74
N GLU A 200 -5.51 8.40 -6.84
CA GLU A 200 -6.08 9.57 -7.53
C GLU A 200 -7.05 10.36 -6.62
N PHE A 201 -7.96 9.67 -5.93
CA PHE A 201 -8.87 10.31 -4.98
C PHE A 201 -8.09 11.11 -3.93
N ALA A 202 -7.05 10.49 -3.35
CA ALA A 202 -6.24 11.11 -2.31
C ALA A 202 -5.39 12.28 -2.83
N ILE A 203 -4.84 12.17 -4.04
CA ILE A 203 -4.12 13.26 -4.71
C ILE A 203 -5.05 14.46 -4.89
N ASN A 204 -6.25 14.26 -5.47
CA ASN A 204 -7.21 15.33 -5.66
C ASN A 204 -7.58 16.00 -4.32
N LYS A 205 -7.83 15.19 -3.27
CA LYS A 205 -8.13 15.70 -1.93
C LYS A 205 -6.97 16.51 -1.33
N LEU A 206 -5.73 16.08 -1.53
CA LEU A 206 -4.55 16.81 -1.09
C LEU A 206 -4.34 18.11 -1.87
N LEU A 207 -4.55 18.11 -3.18
CA LEU A 207 -4.48 19.30 -4.02
C LEU A 207 -5.54 20.34 -3.59
N ASP A 208 -6.78 19.90 -3.30
CA ASP A 208 -7.84 20.76 -2.78
C ASP A 208 -7.43 21.39 -1.43
N TYR A 209 -6.87 20.59 -0.52
CA TYR A 209 -6.39 21.06 0.78
C TYR A 209 -5.28 22.10 0.66
N LEU A 210 -4.35 21.91 -0.27
CA LEU A 210 -3.23 22.82 -0.52
C LEU A 210 -3.58 23.99 -1.44
N HIS A 211 -4.79 24.03 -1.99
CA HIS A 211 -5.24 25.02 -3.00
C HIS A 211 -4.34 25.08 -4.23
N ILE A 212 -3.89 23.88 -4.71
CA ILE A 212 -3.03 23.73 -5.89
C ILE A 212 -3.84 23.19 -7.06
N ASP A 213 -3.71 23.80 -8.25
CA ASP A 213 -4.34 23.28 -9.48
C ASP A 213 -3.72 21.94 -9.87
N LYS A 214 -4.55 20.98 -10.27
CA LYS A 214 -4.11 19.63 -10.72
C LYS A 214 -3.06 19.72 -11.86
N LYS A 215 -3.09 20.77 -12.68
CA LYS A 215 -2.09 21.02 -13.73
C LYS A 215 -0.67 21.26 -13.20
N GLU A 216 -0.53 21.65 -11.95
CA GLU A 216 0.75 21.83 -11.27
C GLU A 216 1.27 20.53 -10.65
N SER A 217 0.55 19.40 -10.80
CA SER A 217 0.93 18.11 -10.24
C SER A 217 1.65 17.23 -11.26
N ILE A 218 2.65 16.49 -10.77
CA ILE A 218 3.41 15.50 -11.54
C ILE A 218 3.45 14.22 -10.73
N CYS A 219 3.05 13.09 -11.33
CA CYS A 219 3.05 11.79 -10.68
C CYS A 219 4.11 10.89 -11.30
N PHE A 220 4.74 10.07 -10.46
CA PHE A 220 5.68 9.02 -10.83
C PHE A 220 5.22 7.71 -10.22
N GLY A 221 5.16 6.64 -11.02
CA GLY A 221 4.73 5.32 -10.56
C GLY A 221 5.01 4.24 -11.59
N ASP A 222 5.01 2.96 -11.17
CA ASP A 222 5.29 1.80 -12.02
C ASP A 222 4.20 0.73 -11.99
N SER A 223 3.17 0.92 -11.17
CA SER A 223 2.09 -0.04 -10.96
C SER A 223 0.77 0.35 -11.62
N SER A 224 -0.15 -0.59 -11.73
CA SER A 224 -1.51 -0.33 -12.24
C SER A 224 -2.31 0.62 -11.35
N SER A 225 -2.01 0.70 -10.06
CA SER A 225 -2.66 1.62 -9.12
C SER A 225 -2.25 3.08 -9.35
N ASP A 226 -1.15 3.33 -10.09
CA ASP A 226 -0.66 4.66 -10.41
C ASP A 226 -1.25 5.21 -11.71
N LEU A 227 -1.74 4.33 -12.60
CA LEU A 227 -2.26 4.72 -13.91
C LEU A 227 -3.27 5.88 -13.88
N PRO A 228 -4.27 5.92 -12.96
CA PRO A 228 -5.21 7.03 -12.90
C PRO A 228 -4.56 8.37 -12.55
N CYS A 229 -3.43 8.34 -11.82
CA CYS A 229 -2.68 9.52 -11.42
C CYS A 229 -1.75 10.04 -12.53
N LEU A 230 -1.31 9.14 -13.42
CA LEU A 230 -0.38 9.42 -14.53
C LEU A 230 -1.10 9.92 -15.79
N MET A 231 -2.43 9.77 -15.87
CA MET A 231 -3.19 10.20 -17.04
C MET A 231 -3.35 11.71 -17.04
N PRO A 232 -3.07 12.39 -18.20
CA PRO A 232 -3.38 13.79 -18.33
C PRO A 232 -4.88 14.03 -18.17
N VAL A 233 -5.25 15.09 -17.46
CA VAL A 233 -6.63 15.56 -17.43
C VAL A 233 -6.95 16.11 -18.83
N ILE A 234 -7.74 15.36 -19.59
CA ILE A 234 -8.29 15.83 -20.88
C ILE A 234 -9.43 16.80 -20.60
#